data_58780ae0a56e779fb3c00649087e706a
#
_entry.id   58780ae0a56e779fb3c00649087e706a
#
_cell.length_a   1.000
_cell.length_b   1.000
_cell.length_c   1.000
_cell.angle_alpha   90.00
_cell.angle_beta   90.00
_cell.angle_gamma   90.00
#
_symmetry.space_group_name_H-M   'P 1'
#
loop_
_entity.id
_entity.type
_entity.pdbx_description
1 polymer ?
#
loop_
_entity_poly.entity_id
_entity_poly.type
_entity_poly.pdbx_seq_one_letter_code
_entity_poly.pdbx_strand_id
1 'polypeptide(L)'
;MRKVIISLAPVQAGTSVDAVKLAEDVEKSVKLGAAMCHLHCRKPDGSLTPDISYMSECFDEILKRTDVVVQASTGGVSDMNIQERCNPLDYPKVESASLNGGSTNLGEAVYINSFDDIRYCADAVYKRGILPETEVFDIGMLHNMAVVKSEQPFADPMLFNLV
;
A
#
# COMPACT_ATOMS: atom_id res chain seq x y z
N MET A 1 -22.47 -7.64 17.01
CA MET A 1 -21.71 -6.38 16.75
C MET A 1 -20.87 -6.61 15.50
N ARG A 2 -20.90 -5.69 14.52
CA ARG A 2 -20.03 -5.79 13.33
C ARG A 2 -18.61 -5.47 13.76
N LYS A 3 -17.64 -6.28 13.30
CA LYS A 3 -16.23 -5.97 13.44
C LYS A 3 -15.82 -5.05 12.30
N VAL A 4 -15.06 -4.00 12.59
CA VAL A 4 -14.54 -3.04 11.61
C VAL A 4 -13.02 -3.07 11.72
N ILE A 5 -12.33 -3.12 10.59
CA ILE A 5 -10.88 -2.95 10.51
C ILE A 5 -10.63 -1.46 10.30
N ILE A 6 -9.80 -0.86 11.15
CA ILE A 6 -9.35 0.52 11.00
C ILE A 6 -7.94 0.48 10.45
N SER A 7 -7.79 0.95 9.21
CA SER A 7 -6.49 1.14 8.56
C SER A 7 -6.05 2.58 8.72
N LEU A 8 -4.78 2.78 9.02
CA LEU A 8 -4.16 4.07 9.29
C LEU A 8 -3.15 4.38 8.19
N ALA A 9 -3.26 5.55 7.56
CA ALA A 9 -2.26 6.12 6.65
C ALA A 9 -1.62 7.36 7.32
N PRO A 10 -0.60 7.17 8.18
CA PRO A 10 -0.16 8.21 9.12
C PRO A 10 0.72 9.30 8.51
N VAL A 11 1.17 9.14 7.26
CA VAL A 11 2.07 10.09 6.58
C VAL A 11 1.32 10.82 5.49
N GLN A 12 1.12 12.13 5.68
CA GLN A 12 0.56 12.99 4.63
C GLN A 12 1.58 13.19 3.50
N ALA A 13 1.09 13.19 2.25
CA ALA A 13 1.95 13.46 1.08
C ALA A 13 2.66 14.81 1.21
N GLY A 14 3.96 14.84 0.89
CA GLY A 14 4.77 16.05 0.93
C GLY A 14 5.23 16.50 2.34
N THR A 15 4.97 15.69 3.39
CA THR A 15 5.50 15.96 4.73
C THR A 15 6.74 15.14 5.02
N SER A 16 7.61 15.68 5.88
CA SER A 16 8.81 14.96 6.34
C SER A 16 8.44 13.70 7.14
N VAL A 17 9.29 12.68 7.04
CA VAL A 17 9.12 11.40 7.73
C VAL A 17 10.22 11.24 8.77
N ASP A 18 9.82 10.99 10.01
CA ASP A 18 10.67 10.62 11.14
C ASP A 18 10.15 9.27 11.67
N ALA A 19 10.95 8.22 11.55
CA ALA A 19 10.52 6.85 11.85
C ALA A 19 10.12 6.66 13.32
N VAL A 20 10.84 7.30 14.26
CA VAL A 20 10.55 7.16 15.69
C VAL A 20 9.25 7.86 16.06
N LYS A 21 9.08 9.11 15.60
CA LYS A 21 7.86 9.88 15.85
C LYS A 21 6.65 9.22 15.19
N LEU A 22 6.83 8.72 13.97
CA LEU A 22 5.80 7.97 13.25
C LEU A 22 5.35 6.74 14.05
N ALA A 23 6.31 5.96 14.58
CA ALA A 23 6.01 4.78 15.39
C ALA A 23 5.27 5.12 16.69
N GLU A 24 5.59 6.25 17.34
CA GLU A 24 4.86 6.74 18.52
C GLU A 24 3.40 7.09 18.19
N ASP A 25 3.15 7.70 17.05
CA ASP A 25 1.80 8.09 16.64
C ASP A 25 0.98 6.86 16.19
N VAL A 26 1.61 5.89 15.53
CA VAL A 26 0.99 4.59 15.21
C VAL A 26 0.65 3.83 16.49
N GLU A 27 1.56 3.76 17.48
CA GLU A 27 1.30 3.09 18.76
C GLU A 27 0.08 3.69 19.48
N LYS A 28 -0.05 5.02 19.50
CA LYS A 28 -1.24 5.69 20.07
C LYS A 28 -2.52 5.28 19.33
N SER A 29 -2.45 5.22 18.00
CA SER A 29 -3.59 4.86 17.16
C SER A 29 -4.00 3.39 17.33
N VAL A 30 -3.03 2.48 17.48
CA VAL A 30 -3.27 1.06 17.78
C VAL A 30 -3.96 0.89 19.14
N LYS A 31 -3.55 1.64 20.16
CA LYS A 31 -4.22 1.67 21.47
C LYS A 31 -5.67 2.13 21.40
N LEU A 32 -6.04 2.89 20.36
CA LEU A 32 -7.40 3.34 20.07
C LEU A 32 -8.16 2.40 19.13
N GLY A 33 -7.53 1.33 18.64
CA GLY A 33 -8.17 0.28 17.83
C GLY A 33 -7.79 0.23 16.37
N ALA A 34 -6.76 0.97 15.92
CA ALA A 34 -6.20 0.78 14.59
C ALA A 34 -5.56 -0.62 14.49
N ALA A 35 -5.81 -1.33 13.38
CA ALA A 35 -5.38 -2.70 13.16
C ALA A 35 -4.40 -2.84 11.98
N MET A 36 -4.31 -1.84 11.11
CA MET A 36 -3.43 -1.85 9.95
C MET A 36 -2.77 -0.49 9.78
N CYS A 37 -1.51 -0.48 9.35
CA CYS A 37 -0.73 0.71 9.05
C CYS A 37 -0.23 0.65 7.60
N HIS A 38 -0.71 1.59 6.78
CA HIS A 38 -0.35 1.77 5.37
C HIS A 38 0.76 2.79 5.23
N LEU A 39 1.88 2.41 4.59
CA LEU A 39 2.97 3.33 4.29
C LEU A 39 3.41 3.27 2.83
N HIS A 40 3.67 4.45 2.28
CA HIS A 40 4.47 4.63 1.08
C HIS A 40 5.96 4.61 1.42
N CYS A 41 6.80 4.12 0.49
CA CYS A 41 8.24 4.24 0.63
C CYS A 41 8.66 5.69 0.34
N ARG A 42 9.09 6.41 1.39
CA ARG A 42 9.45 7.83 1.33
C ARG A 42 10.78 8.09 2.02
N LYS A 43 11.55 9.01 1.43
CA LYS A 43 12.73 9.60 2.08
C LYS A 43 12.30 10.49 3.26
N PRO A 44 13.26 10.92 4.13
CA PRO A 44 12.95 11.84 5.23
C PRO A 44 12.34 13.18 4.80
N ASP A 45 12.61 13.64 3.58
CA ASP A 45 12.01 14.86 3.01
C ASP A 45 10.58 14.66 2.50
N GLY A 46 10.04 13.43 2.57
CA GLY A 46 8.69 13.07 2.12
C GLY A 46 8.58 12.69 0.65
N SER A 47 9.65 12.77 -0.14
CA SER A 47 9.64 12.34 -1.54
C SER A 47 9.55 10.82 -1.66
N LEU A 48 8.82 10.32 -2.68
CA LEU A 48 8.75 8.89 -2.99
C LEU A 48 10.11 8.36 -3.46
N THR A 49 10.39 7.10 -3.15
CA THR A 49 11.66 6.45 -3.52
C THR A 49 11.48 4.94 -3.69
N PRO A 50 12.21 4.28 -4.61
CA PRO A 50 12.26 2.82 -4.70
C PRO A 50 13.19 2.17 -3.66
N ASP A 51 13.92 2.95 -2.86
CA ASP A 51 14.81 2.46 -1.81
C ASP A 51 14.01 2.08 -0.57
N ILE A 52 13.80 0.78 -0.39
CA ILE A 52 12.99 0.22 0.70
C ILE A 52 13.59 0.42 2.09
N SER A 53 14.86 0.79 2.21
CA SER A 53 15.52 0.97 3.51
C SER A 53 14.77 1.98 4.39
N TYR A 54 14.26 3.06 3.81
CA TYR A 54 13.49 4.09 4.53
C TYR A 54 12.17 3.58 5.07
N MET A 55 11.42 2.81 4.27
CA MET A 55 10.16 2.21 4.73
C MET A 55 10.42 1.10 5.74
N SER A 56 11.46 0.30 5.54
CA SER A 56 11.86 -0.77 6.45
C SER A 56 12.20 -0.21 7.83
N GLU A 57 12.93 0.90 7.91
CA GLU A 57 13.21 1.60 9.16
C GLU A 57 11.91 2.00 9.88
N CYS A 58 10.97 2.61 9.15
CA CYS A 58 9.67 2.98 9.70
C CYS A 58 8.89 1.77 10.24
N PHE A 59 8.77 0.70 9.45
CA PHE A 59 8.07 -0.50 9.87
C PHE A 59 8.77 -1.21 11.03
N ASP A 60 10.11 -1.25 11.05
CA ASP A 60 10.85 -1.83 12.17
C ASP A 60 10.61 -1.06 13.47
N GLU A 61 10.57 0.29 13.44
CA GLU A 61 10.24 1.10 14.63
C GLU A 61 8.78 0.90 15.08
N ILE A 62 7.84 0.78 14.16
CA ILE A 62 6.42 0.49 14.45
C ILE A 62 6.28 -0.89 15.10
N LEU A 63 6.89 -1.91 14.53
CA LEU A 63 6.77 -3.30 14.98
C LEU A 63 7.56 -3.59 16.26
N LYS A 64 8.48 -2.72 16.68
CA LYS A 64 9.06 -2.77 18.05
C LYS A 64 8.04 -2.42 19.14
N ARG A 65 6.99 -1.68 18.79
CA ARG A 65 6.01 -1.09 19.72
C ARG A 65 4.62 -1.71 19.62
N THR A 66 4.28 -2.29 18.46
CA THR A 66 2.93 -2.78 18.14
C THR A 66 2.99 -4.08 17.36
N ASP A 67 1.84 -4.77 17.30
CA ASP A 67 1.58 -5.94 16.46
C ASP A 67 0.65 -5.59 15.28
N VAL A 68 0.60 -4.33 14.88
CA VAL A 68 -0.24 -3.86 13.78
C VAL A 68 0.14 -4.52 12.45
N VAL A 69 -0.85 -4.88 11.64
CA VAL A 69 -0.62 -5.36 10.27
C VAL A 69 0.06 -4.26 9.46
N VAL A 70 1.21 -4.54 8.85
CA VAL A 70 1.91 -3.58 8.01
C VAL A 70 1.54 -3.78 6.54
N GLN A 71 1.07 -2.70 5.92
CA GLN A 71 0.68 -2.66 4.52
C GLN A 71 1.61 -1.76 3.73
N ALA A 72 2.27 -2.33 2.72
CA ALA A 72 3.11 -1.57 1.80
C ALA A 72 2.29 -0.96 0.67
N SER A 73 2.49 0.33 0.40
CA SER A 73 1.95 0.95 -0.81
C SER A 73 2.77 0.56 -2.03
N THR A 74 2.10 0.14 -3.09
CA THR A 74 2.67 0.01 -4.44
C THR A 74 2.32 1.21 -5.33
N GLY A 75 1.85 2.28 -4.73
CA GLY A 75 1.23 3.41 -5.41
C GLY A 75 1.91 4.75 -5.21
N GLY A 76 1.34 5.71 -5.92
CA GLY A 76 1.71 7.12 -5.86
C GLY A 76 2.03 7.71 -7.23
N VAL A 77 1.75 9.02 -7.38
CA VAL A 77 2.19 9.78 -8.56
C VAL A 77 3.69 9.97 -8.46
N SER A 78 4.45 9.37 -9.38
CA SER A 78 5.90 9.43 -9.44
C SER A 78 6.39 9.00 -10.83
N ASP A 79 7.68 9.20 -11.09
CA ASP A 79 8.35 8.72 -12.31
C ASP A 79 8.79 7.24 -12.21
N MET A 80 8.51 6.57 -11.07
CA MET A 80 8.86 5.16 -10.87
C MET A 80 8.02 4.26 -11.78
N ASN A 81 8.68 3.30 -12.42
CA ASN A 81 8.02 2.21 -13.12
C ASN A 81 7.37 1.22 -12.13
N ILE A 82 6.55 0.29 -12.63
CA ILE A 82 5.81 -0.65 -11.77
C ILE A 82 6.74 -1.58 -10.97
N GLN A 83 7.91 -1.95 -11.51
CA GLN A 83 8.88 -2.77 -10.82
C GLN A 83 9.41 -2.05 -9.57
N GLU A 84 9.82 -0.79 -9.74
CA GLU A 84 10.30 0.06 -8.64
C GLU A 84 9.21 0.31 -7.59
N ARG A 85 7.95 0.49 -8.03
CA ARG A 85 6.80 0.66 -7.16
C ARG A 85 6.49 -0.60 -6.36
N CYS A 86 6.84 -1.78 -6.85
CA CYS A 86 6.68 -3.05 -6.16
C CYS A 86 7.87 -3.42 -5.23
N ASN A 87 8.97 -2.66 -5.21
CA ASN A 87 10.09 -2.91 -4.29
C ASN A 87 9.66 -3.00 -2.81
N PRO A 88 8.69 -2.18 -2.31
CA PRO A 88 8.19 -2.28 -0.94
C PRO A 88 7.69 -3.68 -0.53
N LEU A 89 7.28 -4.50 -1.49
CA LEU A 89 6.85 -5.88 -1.24
C LEU A 89 8.00 -6.81 -0.78
N ASP A 90 9.25 -6.39 -0.94
CA ASP A 90 10.43 -7.16 -0.53
C ASP A 90 10.75 -7.00 0.98
N TYR A 91 10.06 -6.10 1.70
CA TYR A 91 10.18 -6.06 3.15
C TYR A 91 9.55 -7.32 3.77
N PRO A 92 10.32 -8.11 4.55
CA PRO A 92 9.93 -9.49 4.89
C PRO A 92 8.72 -9.62 5.83
N LYS A 93 8.27 -8.52 6.44
CA LYS A 93 7.13 -8.52 7.36
C LYS A 93 5.88 -7.86 6.76
N VAL A 94 5.88 -7.54 5.45
CA VAL A 94 4.67 -7.05 4.78
C VAL A 94 3.63 -8.16 4.72
N GLU A 95 2.44 -7.87 5.24
CA GLU A 95 1.30 -8.79 5.25
C GLU A 95 0.22 -8.40 4.25
N SER A 96 0.12 -7.10 3.95
CA SER A 96 -0.82 -6.55 2.98
C SER A 96 -0.13 -5.54 2.06
N ALA A 97 -0.69 -5.33 0.88
CA ALA A 97 -0.22 -4.32 -0.06
C ALA A 97 -1.38 -3.68 -0.82
N SER A 98 -1.28 -2.38 -1.12
CA SER A 98 -2.23 -1.76 -2.03
C SER A 98 -2.00 -2.25 -3.47
N LEU A 99 -3.10 -2.38 -4.22
CA LEU A 99 -3.11 -2.69 -5.64
C LEU A 99 -4.14 -1.81 -6.31
N ASN A 100 -3.71 -0.87 -7.15
CA ASN A 100 -4.63 0.04 -7.81
C ASN A 100 -5.30 -0.61 -9.02
N GLY A 101 -6.63 -0.49 -9.12
CA GLY A 101 -7.44 -1.11 -10.17
C GLY A 101 -7.44 -0.39 -11.53
N GLY A 102 -6.73 0.73 -11.66
CA GLY A 102 -6.68 1.50 -12.92
C GLY A 102 -6.00 2.85 -12.79
N SER A 103 -5.88 3.56 -13.91
CA SER A 103 -5.36 4.92 -13.93
C SER A 103 -6.43 5.93 -13.55
N THR A 104 -6.04 6.97 -12.81
CA THR A 104 -6.95 8.04 -12.39
C THR A 104 -6.22 9.37 -12.29
N ASN A 105 -6.98 10.47 -12.34
CA ASN A 105 -6.43 11.79 -12.02
C ASN A 105 -6.34 11.96 -10.50
N LEU A 106 -5.17 12.35 -10.01
CA LEU A 106 -4.96 12.76 -8.61
C LEU A 106 -4.46 14.21 -8.61
N GLY A 107 -5.36 15.15 -8.33
CA GLY A 107 -5.10 16.58 -8.51
C GLY A 107 -4.78 16.90 -9.97
N GLU A 108 -3.66 17.55 -10.22
CA GLU A 108 -3.21 17.94 -11.56
C GLU A 108 -2.41 16.84 -12.29
N ALA A 109 -2.13 15.72 -11.63
CA ALA A 109 -1.33 14.64 -12.19
C ALA A 109 -2.15 13.39 -12.48
N VAL A 110 -1.66 12.55 -13.38
CA VAL A 110 -2.24 11.24 -13.66
C VAL A 110 -1.49 10.17 -12.88
N TYR A 111 -2.21 9.42 -12.05
CA TYR A 111 -1.70 8.21 -11.45
C TYR A 111 -1.91 7.06 -12.42
N ILE A 112 -0.82 6.63 -13.06
CA ILE A 112 -0.85 5.65 -14.16
C ILE A 112 -0.79 4.24 -13.58
N ASN A 113 -1.77 3.42 -13.97
CA ASN A 113 -1.81 1.98 -13.76
C ASN A 113 -2.45 1.33 -15.00
N SER A 114 -1.61 0.98 -15.97
CA SER A 114 -2.03 0.24 -17.15
C SER A 114 -2.43 -1.20 -16.77
N PHE A 115 -3.09 -1.92 -17.67
CA PHE A 115 -3.37 -3.34 -17.44
C PHE A 115 -2.09 -4.16 -17.21
N ASP A 116 -0.98 -3.80 -17.86
CA ASP A 116 0.29 -4.50 -17.66
C ASP A 116 0.87 -4.20 -16.27
N ASP A 117 0.74 -2.96 -15.78
CA ASP A 117 1.13 -2.59 -14.41
C ASP A 117 0.28 -3.36 -13.38
N ILE A 118 -1.04 -3.41 -13.59
CA ILE A 118 -1.96 -4.11 -12.68
C ILE A 118 -1.63 -5.60 -12.63
N ARG A 119 -1.41 -6.24 -13.79
CA ARG A 119 -1.03 -7.66 -13.88
C ARG A 119 0.29 -7.93 -13.18
N TYR A 120 1.29 -7.09 -13.42
CA TYR A 120 2.59 -7.22 -12.78
C TYR A 120 2.49 -7.11 -11.25
N CYS A 121 1.80 -6.09 -10.75
CA CYS A 121 1.62 -5.88 -9.31
C CYS A 121 0.84 -7.04 -8.67
N ALA A 122 -0.26 -7.47 -9.30
CA ALA A 122 -1.07 -8.60 -8.82
C ALA A 122 -0.24 -9.90 -8.74
N ASP A 123 0.56 -10.21 -9.75
CA ASP A 123 1.46 -11.37 -9.76
C ASP A 123 2.53 -11.25 -8.68
N ALA A 124 3.14 -10.06 -8.52
CA ALA A 124 4.17 -9.79 -7.53
C ALA A 124 3.67 -9.97 -6.09
N VAL A 125 2.46 -9.48 -5.79
CA VAL A 125 1.79 -9.63 -4.49
C VAL A 125 1.42 -11.10 -4.24
N TYR A 126 0.80 -11.76 -5.22
CA TYR A 126 0.37 -13.15 -5.10
C TYR A 126 1.55 -14.10 -4.84
N LYS A 127 2.65 -13.97 -5.61
CA LYS A 127 3.84 -14.82 -5.46
C LYS A 127 4.51 -14.72 -4.10
N ARG A 128 4.35 -13.57 -3.43
CA ARG A 128 4.89 -13.35 -2.08
C ARG A 128 3.93 -13.77 -0.96
N GLY A 129 2.72 -14.21 -1.30
CA GLY A 129 1.69 -14.56 -0.32
C GLY A 129 1.15 -13.37 0.46
N ILE A 130 1.29 -12.15 -0.09
CA ILE A 130 0.82 -10.89 0.51
C ILE A 130 -0.67 -10.70 0.15
N LEU A 131 -1.47 -10.20 1.08
CA LEU A 131 -2.88 -9.90 0.84
C LEU A 131 -3.03 -8.57 0.07
N PRO A 132 -3.58 -8.58 -1.16
CA PRO A 132 -3.85 -7.34 -1.87
C PRO A 132 -5.09 -6.63 -1.32
N GLU A 133 -4.97 -5.31 -1.08
CA GLU A 133 -6.10 -4.40 -0.93
C GLU A 133 -6.26 -3.62 -2.23
N THR A 134 -7.33 -3.92 -2.97
CA THR A 134 -7.58 -3.32 -4.28
C THR A 134 -8.20 -1.94 -4.12
N GLU A 135 -7.47 -0.90 -4.53
CA GLU A 135 -7.95 0.48 -4.54
C GLU A 135 -8.78 0.75 -5.79
N VAL A 136 -9.99 1.27 -5.60
CA VAL A 136 -10.98 1.52 -6.65
C VAL A 136 -11.48 2.97 -6.55
N PHE A 137 -11.14 3.79 -7.54
CA PHE A 137 -11.55 5.19 -7.65
C PHE A 137 -12.80 5.38 -8.50
N ASP A 138 -13.11 4.41 -9.37
CA ASP A 138 -14.32 4.40 -10.19
C ASP A 138 -14.80 2.97 -10.47
N ILE A 139 -16.05 2.87 -10.98
CA ILE A 139 -16.69 1.58 -11.23
C ILE A 139 -15.99 0.76 -12.33
N GLY A 140 -15.32 1.41 -13.28
CA GLY A 140 -14.56 0.74 -14.34
C GLY A 140 -13.39 -0.07 -13.80
N MET A 141 -12.82 0.35 -12.68
CA MET A 141 -11.72 -0.37 -12.01
C MET A 141 -12.18 -1.72 -11.45
N LEU A 142 -13.44 -1.85 -11.02
CA LEU A 142 -14.00 -3.17 -10.64
C LEU A 142 -14.01 -4.14 -11.83
N HIS A 143 -14.35 -3.62 -13.02
CA HIS A 143 -14.29 -4.42 -14.25
C HIS A 143 -12.84 -4.83 -14.58
N ASN A 144 -11.89 -3.89 -14.50
CA ASN A 144 -10.49 -4.18 -14.74
C ASN A 144 -9.99 -5.31 -13.82
N MET A 145 -10.35 -5.26 -12.54
CA MET A 145 -9.96 -6.30 -11.58
C MET A 145 -10.62 -7.65 -11.85
N ALA A 146 -11.87 -7.65 -12.34
CA ALA A 146 -12.53 -8.89 -12.78
C ALA A 146 -11.79 -9.52 -13.97
N VAL A 147 -11.31 -8.70 -14.92
CA VAL A 147 -10.48 -9.16 -16.05
C VAL A 147 -9.18 -9.77 -15.52
N VAL A 148 -8.41 -9.05 -14.71
CA VAL A 148 -7.12 -9.52 -14.17
C VAL A 148 -7.29 -10.82 -13.36
N LYS A 149 -8.34 -10.90 -12.51
CA LYS A 149 -8.65 -12.12 -11.74
C LYS A 149 -8.98 -13.31 -12.64
N SER A 150 -9.54 -13.08 -13.83
CA SER A 150 -9.85 -14.17 -14.79
C SER A 150 -8.61 -14.69 -15.53
N GLU A 151 -7.55 -13.90 -15.60
CA GLU A 151 -6.34 -14.21 -16.37
C GLU A 151 -5.23 -14.84 -15.54
N GLN A 152 -5.21 -14.60 -14.24
CA GLN A 152 -4.14 -15.05 -13.34
C GLN A 152 -4.64 -15.33 -11.92
N PRO A 153 -3.87 -16.09 -11.10
CA PRO A 153 -4.20 -16.34 -9.70
C PRO A 153 -4.34 -15.04 -8.90
N PHE A 154 -5.36 -14.97 -8.07
CA PHE A 154 -5.65 -13.82 -7.23
C PHE A 154 -6.25 -14.25 -5.88
N ALA A 155 -6.10 -13.40 -4.84
CA ALA A 155 -6.71 -13.67 -3.55
C ALA A 155 -8.24 -13.75 -3.63
N ASP A 156 -8.83 -14.68 -2.86
CA ASP A 156 -10.28 -14.85 -2.79
C ASP A 156 -10.70 -15.11 -1.32
N PRO A 157 -11.59 -14.30 -0.73
CA PRO A 157 -12.27 -13.14 -1.33
C PRO A 157 -11.34 -11.97 -1.62
N MET A 158 -11.70 -11.16 -2.61
CA MET A 158 -10.98 -9.89 -2.88
C MET A 158 -11.34 -8.85 -1.82
N LEU A 159 -10.32 -8.14 -1.35
CA LEU A 159 -10.50 -6.97 -0.49
C LEU A 159 -10.48 -5.71 -1.35
N PHE A 160 -11.49 -4.86 -1.19
CA PHE A 160 -11.60 -3.59 -1.91
C PHE A 160 -11.56 -2.41 -0.96
N ASN A 161 -10.83 -1.37 -1.35
CA ASN A 161 -10.85 -0.05 -0.78
C ASN A 161 -11.51 0.90 -1.80
N LEU A 162 -12.66 1.45 -1.47
CA LEU A 162 -13.38 2.42 -2.31
C LEU A 162 -12.92 3.83 -1.92
N VAL A 163 -12.14 4.46 -2.80
CA VAL A 163 -11.48 5.75 -2.56
C VAL A 163 -12.30 6.91 -3.12
#